data_867611f2d2285d7fc13eeb410149f47b
#
_entry.id   867611f2d2285d7fc13eeb410149f47b
#
_cell.length_a   1.000
_cell.length_b   1.000
_cell.length_c   1.000
_cell.angle_alpha   90.00
_cell.angle_beta   90.00
_cell.angle_gamma   90.00
#
_symmetry.space_group_name_H-M   'P 1'
#
loop_
_entity.id
_entity.type
_entity.pdbx_description
1 polymer ?
#
loop_
_entity_poly.entity_id
_entity_poly.type
_entity_poly.pdbx_seq_one_letter_code
_entity_poly.pdbx_strand_id
1 'polypeptide(L)'
;AVDADLEKTIAKAKDPTGLAASLLFGGKSPSDIATEQIGTTLIALLLPAMNAAVSAEDQMHMRLRLSQVAIAVERYKRDNDEYPDKLEMIVPAYLPKIPRDDFGPLVVSYVKNADVVRVYSFGRNLKDDGGLSLEDDTEPRADDLRVTLWQAKKLSR
;
A
#
# COMPACT_ATOMS: atom_id res chain seq x y z
N ALA A 1 10.82 10.97 14.65
CA ALA A 1 12.03 10.91 15.48
C ALA A 1 12.73 9.55 15.36
N VAL A 2 11.99 8.45 15.25
CA VAL A 2 12.54 7.08 15.08
C VAL A 2 13.18 6.90 13.71
N ASP A 3 12.60 7.47 12.64
CA ASP A 3 13.10 7.31 11.28
C ASP A 3 14.48 7.95 11.04
N ALA A 4 14.75 9.13 11.61
CA ALA A 4 16.03 9.82 11.43
C ALA A 4 17.22 9.10 12.09
N ASP A 5 16.96 8.40 13.19
CA ASP A 5 17.98 7.63 13.90
C ASP A 5 18.28 6.30 13.17
N LEU A 6 17.26 5.75 12.54
CA LEU A 6 17.34 4.55 11.72
C LEU A 6 18.11 4.79 10.42
N GLU A 7 17.85 5.90 9.71
CA GLU A 7 18.61 6.29 8.52
C GLU A 7 20.08 6.52 8.82
N LYS A 8 20.41 7.15 9.96
CA LYS A 8 21.80 7.31 10.43
C LYS A 8 22.46 5.96 10.70
N THR A 9 21.72 5.02 11.27
CA THR A 9 22.24 3.67 11.58
C THR A 9 22.54 2.88 10.30
N ILE A 10 21.66 2.96 9.30
CA ILE A 10 21.86 2.33 8.00
C ILE A 10 23.01 2.97 7.22
N ALA A 11 23.13 4.30 7.25
CA ALA A 11 24.23 5.02 6.61
C ALA A 11 25.57 4.64 7.22
N LYS A 12 25.63 4.50 8.55
CA LYS A 12 26.84 4.10 9.28
C LYS A 12 27.28 2.66 8.98
N ALA A 13 26.30 1.75 8.71
CA ALA A 13 26.59 0.36 8.32
C ALA A 13 27.21 0.25 6.93
N LYS A 14 27.02 1.25 6.05
CA LYS A 14 27.50 1.29 4.67
C LYS A 14 28.83 2.04 4.51
N ASP A 15 29.40 2.60 5.58
CA ASP A 15 30.63 3.38 5.53
C ASP A 15 31.86 2.58 6.01
N PRO A 16 32.66 2.00 5.10
CA PRO A 16 33.87 1.25 5.44
C PRO A 16 34.98 2.15 6.00
N THR A 17 34.96 3.46 5.75
CA THR A 17 35.99 4.39 6.23
C THR A 17 35.76 4.79 7.67
N GLY A 18 34.48 4.89 8.11
CA GLY A 18 34.10 5.11 9.51
C GLY A 18 34.53 3.94 10.41
N LEU A 19 34.50 2.71 9.88
CA LEU A 19 34.95 1.51 10.58
C LEU A 19 36.47 1.52 10.82
N ALA A 20 37.26 1.82 9.80
CA ALA A 20 38.71 1.94 9.89
C ALA A 20 39.13 3.04 10.86
N ALA A 21 38.44 4.20 10.86
CA ALA A 21 38.68 5.29 11.77
C ALA A 21 38.34 4.92 13.23
N SER A 22 37.27 4.16 13.49
CA SER A 22 36.90 3.71 14.83
C SER A 22 37.88 2.67 15.41
N LEU A 23 38.45 1.83 14.56
CA LEU A 23 39.50 0.88 14.93
C LEU A 23 40.79 1.57 15.32
N LEU A 24 41.16 2.64 14.62
CA LEU A 24 42.43 3.36 14.85
C LEU A 24 42.38 4.38 15.99
N PHE A 25 41.19 4.98 16.26
CA PHE A 25 41.08 6.11 17.17
C PHE A 25 40.00 5.96 18.25
N GLY A 26 39.19 4.91 18.27
CA GLY A 26 37.98 4.81 19.07
C GLY A 26 38.09 4.07 20.40
N GLY A 27 39.24 3.46 20.73
CA GLY A 27 39.42 2.73 22.00
C GLY A 27 38.49 1.53 22.23
N LYS A 28 37.71 1.11 21.26
CA LYS A 28 36.86 -0.09 21.30
C LYS A 28 37.66 -1.34 20.96
N SER A 29 37.34 -2.45 21.62
CA SER A 29 37.97 -3.71 21.30
C SER A 29 37.52 -4.23 19.91
N PRO A 30 38.34 -5.01 19.21
CA PRO A 30 37.94 -5.63 17.92
C PRO A 30 36.65 -6.45 18.02
N SER A 31 36.40 -7.07 19.19
CA SER A 31 35.16 -7.84 19.44
C SER A 31 33.91 -6.94 19.56
N ASP A 32 34.04 -5.76 20.17
CA ASP A 32 32.93 -4.83 20.31
C ASP A 32 32.53 -4.25 18.96
N ILE A 33 33.52 -3.94 18.12
CA ILE A 33 33.31 -3.44 16.76
C ILE A 33 32.65 -4.51 15.89
N ALA A 34 33.12 -5.77 15.98
CA ALA A 34 32.53 -6.89 15.25
C ALA A 34 31.07 -7.13 15.66
N THR A 35 30.76 -7.06 16.95
CA THR A 35 29.38 -7.22 17.46
C THR A 35 28.46 -6.08 17.02
N GLU A 36 28.92 -4.83 17.08
CA GLU A 36 28.16 -3.66 16.60
C GLU A 36 27.90 -3.76 15.10
N GLN A 37 28.90 -4.21 14.31
CA GLN A 37 28.79 -4.38 12.87
C GLN A 37 27.81 -5.49 12.48
N ILE A 38 27.86 -6.64 13.14
CA ILE A 38 26.92 -7.75 12.92
C ILE A 38 25.51 -7.33 13.26
N GLY A 39 25.29 -6.68 14.42
CA GLY A 39 24.00 -6.18 14.85
C GLY A 39 23.40 -5.19 13.84
N THR A 40 24.19 -4.20 13.41
CA THR A 40 23.77 -3.19 12.43
C THR A 40 23.44 -3.82 11.07
N THR A 41 24.25 -4.79 10.64
CA THR A 41 24.03 -5.51 9.38
C THR A 41 22.74 -6.34 9.43
N LEU A 42 22.49 -7.04 10.52
CA LEU A 42 21.26 -7.82 10.70
C LEU A 42 20.02 -6.89 10.70
N ILE A 43 20.06 -5.78 11.39
CA ILE A 43 18.97 -4.79 11.38
C ILE A 43 18.74 -4.27 9.97
N ALA A 44 19.80 -3.89 9.24
CA ALA A 44 19.71 -3.38 7.89
C ALA A 44 19.12 -4.39 6.88
N LEU A 45 19.29 -5.68 7.13
CA LEU A 45 18.72 -6.75 6.31
C LEU A 45 17.28 -7.11 6.70
N LEU A 46 16.96 -7.09 8.01
CA LEU A 46 15.65 -7.51 8.51
C LEU A 46 14.58 -6.44 8.36
N LEU A 47 14.93 -5.16 8.55
CA LEU A 47 13.96 -4.06 8.49
C LEU A 47 13.20 -3.96 7.17
N PRO A 48 13.85 -4.03 5.98
CA PRO A 48 13.12 -4.01 4.72
C PRO A 48 12.14 -5.19 4.58
N ALA A 49 12.52 -6.37 5.07
CA ALA A 49 11.65 -7.54 5.02
C ALA A 49 10.44 -7.40 5.95
N MET A 50 10.63 -6.84 7.16
CA MET A 50 9.53 -6.56 8.09
C MET A 50 8.58 -5.51 7.53
N ASN A 51 9.10 -4.41 6.98
CA ASN A 51 8.28 -3.38 6.35
C ASN A 51 7.50 -3.91 5.15
N ALA A 52 8.09 -4.80 4.35
CA ALA A 52 7.39 -5.46 3.25
C ALA A 52 6.26 -6.36 3.75
N ALA A 53 6.47 -7.11 4.83
CA ALA A 53 5.46 -7.96 5.43
C ALA A 53 4.27 -7.16 5.98
N VAL A 54 4.52 -6.09 6.76
CA VAL A 54 3.47 -5.20 7.27
C VAL A 54 2.70 -4.56 6.11
N SER A 55 3.40 -4.06 5.10
CA SER A 55 2.74 -3.48 3.92
C SER A 55 1.89 -4.49 3.14
N ALA A 56 2.28 -5.74 3.09
CA ALA A 56 1.51 -6.80 2.44
C ALA A 56 0.23 -7.12 3.24
N GLU A 57 0.31 -7.10 4.58
CA GLU A 57 -0.82 -7.29 5.47
C GLU A 57 -1.85 -6.16 5.30
N ASP A 58 -1.42 -4.90 5.33
CA ASP A 58 -2.28 -3.74 5.12
C ASP A 58 -3.01 -3.80 3.78
N GLN A 59 -2.29 -4.14 2.69
CA GLN A 59 -2.90 -4.31 1.38
C GLN A 59 -3.91 -5.47 1.34
N MET A 60 -3.62 -6.59 2.03
CA MET A 60 -4.54 -7.72 2.11
C MET A 60 -5.83 -7.33 2.82
N HIS A 61 -5.75 -6.66 3.96
CA HIS A 61 -6.91 -6.14 4.68
C HIS A 61 -7.72 -5.17 3.82
N MET A 62 -7.05 -4.29 3.10
CA MET A 62 -7.72 -3.34 2.22
C MET A 62 -8.43 -4.06 1.05
N ARG A 63 -7.78 -5.05 0.42
CA ARG A 63 -8.41 -5.87 -0.63
C ARG A 63 -9.65 -6.60 -0.14
N LEU A 64 -9.65 -7.13 1.09
CA LEU A 64 -10.83 -7.74 1.68
C LEU A 64 -11.98 -6.74 1.86
N ARG A 65 -11.70 -5.52 2.34
CA ARG A 65 -12.71 -4.45 2.46
C ARG A 65 -13.26 -4.04 1.09
N LEU A 66 -12.41 -3.85 0.10
CA LEU A 66 -12.84 -3.56 -1.28
C LEU A 66 -13.73 -4.67 -1.84
N SER A 67 -13.39 -5.94 -1.57
CA SER A 67 -14.22 -7.08 -1.98
C SER A 67 -15.59 -7.08 -1.31
N GLN A 68 -15.68 -6.72 -0.03
CA GLN A 68 -16.97 -6.59 0.67
C GLN A 68 -17.84 -5.50 0.05
N VAL A 69 -17.26 -4.34 -0.27
CA VAL A 69 -17.99 -3.26 -0.95
C VAL A 69 -18.42 -3.69 -2.35
N ALA A 70 -17.55 -4.34 -3.10
CA ALA A 70 -17.83 -4.86 -4.43
C ALA A 70 -19.03 -5.83 -4.44
N ILE A 71 -19.07 -6.75 -3.47
CA ILE A 71 -20.20 -7.67 -3.30
C ILE A 71 -21.50 -6.91 -2.98
N ALA A 72 -21.44 -5.89 -2.12
CA ALA A 72 -22.60 -5.06 -1.79
C ALA A 72 -23.10 -4.28 -3.00
N VAL A 73 -22.21 -3.73 -3.82
CA VAL A 73 -22.52 -3.04 -5.09
C VAL A 73 -23.16 -4.00 -6.10
N GLU A 74 -22.65 -5.23 -6.23
CA GLU A 74 -23.23 -6.24 -7.10
C GLU A 74 -24.64 -6.70 -6.63
N ARG A 75 -24.84 -6.81 -5.32
CA ARG A 75 -26.17 -7.09 -4.76
C ARG A 75 -27.15 -5.97 -5.06
N TYR A 76 -26.73 -4.71 -4.90
CA TYR A 76 -27.54 -3.55 -5.26
C TYR A 76 -27.94 -3.62 -6.74
N LYS A 77 -26.97 -3.85 -7.65
CA LYS A 77 -27.25 -3.98 -9.09
C LYS A 77 -28.26 -5.08 -9.40
N ARG A 78 -28.12 -6.24 -8.76
CA ARG A 78 -29.05 -7.35 -8.97
C ARG A 78 -30.48 -6.99 -8.58
N ASP A 79 -30.67 -6.22 -7.51
CA ASP A 79 -31.98 -5.90 -6.97
C ASP A 79 -32.59 -4.64 -7.64
N ASN A 80 -31.79 -3.81 -8.31
CA ASN A 80 -32.21 -2.56 -8.95
C ASN A 80 -31.96 -2.52 -10.47
N ASP A 81 -31.42 -3.58 -11.08
CA ASP A 81 -31.04 -3.71 -12.49
C ASP A 81 -29.93 -2.76 -12.98
N GLU A 82 -29.41 -1.89 -12.10
CA GLU A 82 -28.32 -0.95 -12.41
C GLU A 82 -27.33 -0.79 -11.25
N TYR A 83 -26.11 -0.38 -11.56
CA TYR A 83 -25.13 -0.04 -10.55
C TYR A 83 -25.50 1.27 -9.82
N PRO A 84 -25.22 1.40 -8.52
CA PRO A 84 -25.47 2.64 -7.78
C PRO A 84 -24.67 3.80 -8.37
N ASP A 85 -25.21 5.02 -8.33
CA ASP A 85 -24.48 6.20 -8.77
C ASP A 85 -23.41 6.65 -7.77
N LYS A 86 -23.57 6.25 -6.50
CA LYS A 86 -22.65 6.52 -5.41
C LYS A 86 -22.79 5.47 -4.30
N LEU A 87 -21.71 5.29 -3.52
CA LEU A 87 -21.65 4.23 -2.49
C LEU A 87 -22.68 4.44 -1.36
N GLU A 88 -23.10 5.67 -1.08
CA GLU A 88 -24.11 5.93 -0.05
C GLU A 88 -25.42 5.20 -0.33
N MET A 89 -25.72 4.89 -1.58
CA MET A 89 -26.95 4.17 -1.97
C MET A 89 -26.99 2.72 -1.49
N ILE A 90 -25.84 2.12 -1.21
CA ILE A 90 -25.77 0.74 -0.70
C ILE A 90 -25.88 0.66 0.83
N VAL A 91 -25.86 1.80 1.53
CA VAL A 91 -25.92 1.88 3.01
C VAL A 91 -27.33 2.25 3.44
N PRO A 92 -27.89 1.65 4.48
CA PRO A 92 -27.38 0.50 5.25
C PRO A 92 -27.81 -0.86 4.70
N ALA A 93 -28.62 -0.89 3.62
CA ALA A 93 -29.33 -2.11 3.17
C ALA A 93 -28.39 -3.25 2.72
N TYR A 94 -27.29 -2.93 2.05
CA TYR A 94 -26.34 -3.92 1.51
C TYR A 94 -25.02 -3.92 2.26
N LEU A 95 -24.70 -2.82 2.93
CA LEU A 95 -23.49 -2.67 3.74
C LEU A 95 -23.81 -1.77 4.94
N PRO A 96 -23.43 -2.14 6.18
CA PRO A 96 -23.74 -1.33 7.35
C PRO A 96 -23.18 0.10 7.30
N LYS A 97 -21.97 0.23 6.75
CA LYS A 97 -21.27 1.50 6.51
C LYS A 97 -20.20 1.32 5.44
N ILE A 98 -19.87 2.40 4.74
CA ILE A 98 -18.73 2.40 3.80
C ILE A 98 -17.43 2.27 4.60
N PRO A 99 -16.55 1.30 4.28
CA PRO A 99 -15.28 1.12 4.98
C PRO A 99 -14.35 2.32 4.80
N ARG A 100 -13.53 2.55 5.82
CA ARG A 100 -12.45 3.53 5.73
C ARG A 100 -11.35 3.02 4.80
N ASP A 101 -10.75 3.92 4.04
CA ASP A 101 -9.55 3.67 3.28
C ASP A 101 -8.33 3.89 4.17
N ASP A 102 -7.50 2.86 4.35
CA ASP A 102 -6.30 2.96 5.18
C ASP A 102 -5.15 3.69 4.45
N PHE A 103 -5.25 3.83 3.12
CA PHE A 103 -4.31 4.55 2.26
C PHE A 103 -4.85 5.90 1.78
N GLY A 104 -6.12 6.19 2.00
CA GLY A 104 -6.79 7.42 1.59
C GLY A 104 -7.21 8.29 2.77
N PRO A 105 -7.67 9.50 2.49
CA PRO A 105 -8.02 10.46 3.54
C PRO A 105 -9.34 10.13 4.26
N LEU A 106 -10.25 9.41 3.64
CA LEU A 106 -11.61 9.21 4.15
C LEU A 106 -12.09 7.75 4.06
N VAL A 107 -12.87 7.45 3.04
CA VAL A 107 -13.46 6.13 2.77
C VAL A 107 -13.03 5.64 1.39
N VAL A 108 -13.23 4.35 1.13
CA VAL A 108 -12.96 3.77 -0.19
C VAL A 108 -13.65 4.54 -1.29
N SER A 109 -12.99 4.66 -2.42
CA SER A 109 -13.43 5.43 -3.58
C SER A 109 -14.25 4.56 -4.55
N TYR A 110 -15.10 5.23 -5.34
CA TYR A 110 -15.97 4.58 -6.30
C TYR A 110 -16.05 5.40 -7.58
N VAL A 111 -15.95 4.73 -8.71
CA VAL A 111 -16.17 5.32 -10.03
C VAL A 111 -17.16 4.51 -10.83
N LYS A 112 -18.17 5.19 -11.39
CA LYS A 112 -19.12 4.66 -12.37
C LYS A 112 -19.17 5.59 -13.54
N ASN A 113 -18.87 5.08 -14.72
CA ASN A 113 -19.05 5.79 -15.98
C ASN A 113 -19.49 4.80 -17.08
N ALA A 114 -19.60 5.27 -18.32
CA ALA A 114 -20.03 4.44 -19.45
C ALA A 114 -19.08 3.26 -19.75
N ASP A 115 -17.84 3.32 -19.32
CA ASP A 115 -16.80 2.35 -19.66
C ASP A 115 -16.38 1.46 -18.51
N VAL A 116 -16.63 1.88 -17.26
CA VAL A 116 -16.12 1.17 -16.09
C VAL A 116 -16.92 1.43 -14.83
N VAL A 117 -17.00 0.39 -13.98
CA VAL A 117 -17.46 0.47 -12.59
C VAL A 117 -16.38 -0.16 -11.70
N ARG A 118 -15.84 0.62 -10.76
CA ARG A 118 -14.76 0.19 -9.86
C ARG A 118 -14.98 0.68 -8.44
N VAL A 119 -14.50 -0.12 -7.50
CA VAL A 119 -14.26 0.28 -6.09
C VAL A 119 -12.76 0.23 -5.88
N TYR A 120 -12.18 1.27 -5.28
CA TYR A 120 -10.73 1.32 -5.13
C TYR A 120 -10.29 2.09 -3.88
N SER A 121 -9.03 1.91 -3.53
CA SER A 121 -8.27 2.58 -2.47
C SER A 121 -7.01 3.18 -3.08
N PHE A 122 -6.53 4.28 -2.53
CA PHE A 122 -5.40 5.06 -3.08
C PHE A 122 -4.06 4.31 -3.18
N GLY A 123 -3.92 3.16 -2.53
CA GLY A 123 -2.66 2.43 -2.58
C GLY A 123 -1.54 3.06 -1.74
N ARG A 124 -0.30 2.58 -1.93
CA ARG A 124 0.85 2.94 -1.09
C ARG A 124 1.43 4.31 -1.38
N ASN A 125 1.23 4.85 -2.58
CA ASN A 125 1.69 6.18 -2.96
C ASN A 125 0.83 7.29 -2.32
N LEU A 126 -0.31 6.93 -1.69
CA LEU A 126 -1.27 7.81 -1.01
C LEU A 126 -1.88 8.86 -1.95
N LYS A 127 -1.93 8.58 -3.25
CA LYS A 127 -2.50 9.44 -4.29
C LYS A 127 -3.72 8.77 -4.90
N ASP A 128 -4.67 9.58 -5.33
CA ASP A 128 -5.79 9.12 -6.12
C ASP A 128 -5.39 9.00 -7.58
N ASP A 129 -5.14 7.79 -8.03
CA ASP A 129 -4.85 7.47 -9.43
C ASP A 129 -6.14 7.11 -10.23
N GLY A 130 -7.33 7.42 -9.68
CA GLY A 130 -8.63 7.18 -10.33
C GLY A 130 -9.00 5.72 -10.48
N GLY A 131 -8.53 4.86 -9.60
CA GLY A 131 -8.70 3.42 -9.67
C GLY A 131 -7.80 2.75 -10.72
N LEU A 132 -6.72 3.39 -11.14
CA LEU A 132 -5.65 2.77 -11.93
C LEU A 132 -4.67 2.08 -10.99
N SER A 133 -4.16 0.92 -11.38
CA SER A 133 -3.31 0.08 -10.54
C SER A 133 -1.98 -0.24 -11.23
N LEU A 134 -1.10 -0.96 -10.54
CA LEU A 134 0.16 -1.44 -11.10
C LEU A 134 0.02 -2.30 -12.37
N GLU A 135 -1.19 -2.80 -12.65
CA GLU A 135 -1.50 -3.58 -13.85
C GLU A 135 -1.76 -2.71 -15.07
N ASP A 136 -2.02 -1.41 -14.86
CA ASP A 136 -2.23 -0.45 -15.94
C ASP A 136 -0.88 0.16 -16.34
N ASP A 137 -0.62 0.24 -17.63
CA ASP A 137 0.60 0.86 -18.17
C ASP A 137 0.43 2.38 -18.20
N THR A 138 0.78 3.02 -17.07
CA THR A 138 0.64 4.46 -16.86
C THR A 138 1.96 5.11 -16.50
N GLU A 139 2.14 6.38 -16.91
CA GLU A 139 3.26 7.23 -16.51
C GLU A 139 2.72 8.55 -15.89
N PRO A 140 2.96 8.86 -14.62
CA PRO A 140 3.65 8.02 -13.61
C PRO A 140 2.88 6.75 -13.28
N ARG A 141 3.58 5.75 -12.75
CA ARG A 141 3.00 4.45 -12.43
C ARG A 141 1.96 4.56 -11.31
N ALA A 142 0.73 4.17 -11.62
CA ALA A 142 -0.38 4.10 -10.68
C ALA A 142 -0.27 2.86 -9.78
N ASP A 143 -0.76 2.93 -8.53
CA ASP A 143 -0.71 1.80 -7.60
C ASP A 143 -1.97 1.63 -6.75
N ASP A 144 -3.11 2.21 -7.17
CA ASP A 144 -4.39 2.03 -6.50
C ASP A 144 -4.73 0.54 -6.37
N LEU A 145 -5.27 0.17 -5.22
CA LEU A 145 -5.86 -1.16 -5.01
C LEU A 145 -7.30 -1.12 -5.48
N ARG A 146 -7.68 -1.98 -6.42
CA ARG A 146 -9.03 -1.95 -7.01
C ARG A 146 -9.73 -3.29 -7.11
N VAL A 147 -11.07 -3.23 -7.18
CA VAL A 147 -11.95 -4.27 -7.69
C VAL A 147 -12.76 -3.66 -8.84
N THR A 148 -12.61 -4.22 -10.04
CA THR A 148 -13.39 -3.82 -11.23
C THR A 148 -14.61 -4.72 -11.31
N LEU A 149 -15.80 -4.13 -11.24
CA LEU A 149 -17.09 -4.83 -11.31
C LEU A 149 -17.55 -4.97 -12.75
N TRP A 150 -17.36 -3.90 -13.53
CA TRP A 150 -17.67 -3.90 -14.95
C TRP A 150 -16.68 -3.03 -15.72
N GLN A 151 -16.34 -3.46 -16.92
CA GLN A 151 -15.53 -2.71 -17.86
C GLN A 151 -16.01 -3.00 -19.28
N ALA A 152 -16.26 -1.97 -20.07
CA ALA A 152 -16.61 -2.11 -21.46
C ALA A 152 -15.50 -2.86 -22.20
N LYS A 153 -15.86 -3.89 -22.97
CA LYS A 153 -14.91 -4.65 -23.77
C LYS A 153 -14.40 -3.74 -24.89
N LYS A 154 -13.11 -3.36 -24.85
CA LYS A 154 -12.48 -2.70 -25.99
C LYS A 154 -12.56 -3.65 -27.18
N LEU A 155 -13.37 -3.30 -28.19
CA LEU A 155 -13.32 -3.97 -29.49
C LEU A 155 -11.95 -3.63 -30.09
N SER A 156 -11.06 -4.62 -30.14
CA SER A 156 -9.82 -4.52 -30.92
C SER A 156 -10.21 -4.32 -32.38
N ARG A 157 -9.89 -3.15 -32.91
CA ARG A 157 -9.91 -2.89 -34.38
C ARG A 157 -8.68 -3.51 -35.00
#